data_350db93a31508238c5fdeef42eb2f159
#
_entry.id   350db93a31508238c5fdeef42eb2f159
#
_cell.length_a   1.000
_cell.length_b   1.000
_cell.length_c   1.000
_cell.angle_alpha   90.00
_cell.angle_beta   90.00
_cell.angle_gamma   90.00
#
_symmetry.space_group_name_H-M   'P 1'
#
loop_
_entity.id
_entity.type
_entity.pdbx_description
1 polymer ?
#
loop_
_entity_poly.entity_id
_entity_poly.type
_entity_poly.pdbx_seq_one_letter_code
_entity_poly.pdbx_strand_id
1 'polypeptide(L)'
;MNHYPRHVGDYIRDTVGLSMLEEGAYTRLLDQYYLTEGALPLDMAKLYRMARATSKAERAAVDTVVGEFFVRAEDGYRQKRADRELDAIYKRSDSARESASRRWAERNANAMRTHSERIANGMRNGMRNGCEVDAES
;
A
#
# COMPACT_ATOMS: atom_id res chain seq x y z
N MET A 1 -7.88 -1.51 -2.31
CA MET A 1 -7.10 -0.28 -2.63
C MET A 1 -7.97 0.69 -3.41
N ASN A 2 -8.05 1.94 -2.98
CA ASN A 2 -8.84 2.98 -3.68
C ASN A 2 -8.01 3.81 -4.66
N HIS A 3 -6.72 3.80 -4.49
CA HIS A 3 -5.79 4.53 -5.34
C HIS A 3 -4.61 3.65 -5.72
N TYR A 4 -4.19 3.75 -6.96
CA TYR A 4 -2.92 3.21 -7.42
C TYR A 4 -2.27 4.19 -8.39
N PRO A 5 -0.92 4.27 -8.40
CA PRO A 5 -0.23 5.14 -9.34
C PRO A 5 -0.36 4.59 -10.76
N ARG A 6 -0.72 5.46 -11.68
CA ARG A 6 -0.78 5.13 -13.11
C ARG A 6 0.34 5.84 -13.84
N HIS A 7 1.27 5.08 -14.36
CA HIS A 7 2.37 5.60 -15.14
C HIS A 7 1.89 5.85 -16.58
N VAL A 8 1.41 7.06 -16.84
CA VAL A 8 0.70 7.41 -18.07
C VAL A 8 1.52 7.12 -19.33
N GLY A 9 2.81 7.47 -19.33
CA GLY A 9 3.69 7.22 -20.47
C GLY A 9 3.84 5.75 -20.79
N ASP A 10 4.05 4.92 -19.77
CA ASP A 10 4.18 3.46 -19.92
C ASP A 10 2.86 2.84 -20.35
N TYR A 11 1.76 3.28 -19.79
CA TYR A 11 0.42 2.82 -20.15
C TYR A 11 0.11 3.10 -21.62
N ILE A 12 0.35 4.31 -22.09
CA ILE A 12 0.13 4.69 -23.49
C ILE A 12 0.99 3.82 -24.42
N ARG A 13 2.25 3.59 -24.05
CA ARG A 13 3.17 2.76 -24.83
C ARG A 13 2.68 1.33 -24.95
N ASP A 14 2.22 0.76 -23.84
CA ASP A 14 1.75 -0.65 -23.78
C ASP A 14 0.43 -0.83 -24.51
N THR A 15 -0.43 0.19 -24.55
CA THR A 15 -1.77 0.12 -25.10
C THR A 15 -1.92 0.70 -26.51
N VAL A 16 -0.84 1.21 -27.12
CA VAL A 16 -0.89 1.89 -28.43
C VAL A 16 -1.49 1.02 -29.54
N GLY A 17 -1.33 -0.29 -29.46
CA GLY A 17 -1.88 -1.24 -30.44
C GLY A 17 -3.31 -1.69 -30.18
N LEU A 18 -3.93 -1.25 -29.10
CA LEU A 18 -5.28 -1.65 -28.72
C LEU A 18 -6.34 -0.77 -29.34
N SER A 19 -7.49 -1.37 -29.70
CA SER A 19 -8.68 -0.61 -30.05
C SER A 19 -9.28 0.07 -28.80
N MET A 20 -10.21 0.98 -29.03
CA MET A 20 -10.93 1.65 -27.93
C MET A 20 -11.64 0.67 -27.02
N LEU A 21 -12.25 -0.37 -27.58
CA LEU A 21 -12.89 -1.46 -26.81
C LEU A 21 -11.89 -2.27 -25.99
N GLU A 22 -10.78 -2.64 -26.60
CA GLU A 22 -9.72 -3.39 -25.95
C GLU A 22 -9.05 -2.60 -24.83
N GLU A 23 -8.78 -1.33 -25.04
CA GLU A 23 -8.24 -0.44 -24.03
C GLU A 23 -9.21 -0.26 -22.86
N GLY A 24 -10.49 -0.10 -23.16
CA GLY A 24 -11.53 -0.04 -22.13
C GLY A 24 -11.61 -1.32 -21.29
N ALA A 25 -11.55 -2.48 -21.94
CA ALA A 25 -11.51 -3.77 -21.26
C ALA A 25 -10.27 -3.90 -20.38
N TYR A 26 -9.11 -3.53 -20.89
CA TYR A 26 -7.84 -3.55 -20.15
C TYR A 26 -7.89 -2.66 -18.90
N THR A 27 -8.34 -1.43 -19.06
CA THR A 27 -8.47 -0.48 -17.94
C THR A 27 -9.39 -1.01 -16.85
N ARG A 28 -10.54 -1.55 -17.21
CA ARG A 28 -11.51 -2.08 -16.25
C ARG A 28 -10.97 -3.30 -15.50
N LEU A 29 -10.28 -4.18 -16.20
CA LEU A 29 -9.65 -5.35 -15.57
C LEU A 29 -8.48 -4.96 -14.67
N LEU A 30 -7.66 -3.99 -15.07
CA LEU A 30 -6.60 -3.43 -14.22
C LEU A 30 -7.17 -2.81 -12.95
N ASP A 31 -8.22 -2.02 -13.06
CA ASP A 31 -8.87 -1.41 -11.90
C ASP A 31 -9.36 -2.47 -10.92
N GLN A 32 -9.95 -3.56 -11.40
CA GLN A 32 -10.36 -4.67 -10.57
C GLN A 32 -9.18 -5.39 -9.94
N TYR A 33 -8.10 -5.57 -10.68
CA TYR A 33 -6.86 -6.18 -10.18
C TYR A 33 -6.28 -5.41 -8.99
N TYR A 34 -6.17 -4.10 -9.13
CA TYR A 34 -5.68 -3.24 -8.05
C TYR A 34 -6.66 -3.15 -6.88
N LEU A 35 -7.96 -3.13 -7.16
CA LEU A 35 -8.99 -3.10 -6.11
C LEU A 35 -8.93 -4.34 -5.22
N THR A 36 -8.83 -5.51 -5.82
CA THR A 36 -8.74 -6.80 -5.11
C THR A 36 -7.34 -7.14 -4.63
N GLU A 37 -6.33 -6.44 -5.15
CA GLU A 37 -4.91 -6.65 -4.83
C GLU A 37 -4.45 -8.09 -5.05
N GLY A 38 -4.96 -8.73 -6.07
CA GLY A 38 -4.64 -10.11 -6.38
C GLY A 38 -5.13 -10.57 -7.75
N ALA A 39 -4.93 -11.85 -8.01
CA ALA A 39 -5.26 -12.46 -9.29
C ALA A 39 -6.75 -12.34 -9.63
N LEU A 40 -7.03 -12.16 -10.92
CA LEU A 40 -8.39 -12.17 -11.44
C LEU A 40 -8.89 -13.62 -11.61
N PRO A 41 -10.20 -13.85 -11.51
CA PRO A 41 -10.74 -15.20 -11.64
C PRO A 41 -10.43 -15.82 -13.02
N LEU A 42 -10.24 -17.13 -13.06
CA LEU A 42 -10.04 -17.89 -14.30
C LEU A 42 -11.32 -18.04 -15.12
N ASP A 43 -12.48 -17.88 -14.49
CA ASP A 43 -13.78 -17.98 -15.16
C ASP A 43 -14.00 -16.75 -16.05
N MET A 44 -14.03 -16.98 -17.36
CA MET A 44 -14.22 -15.91 -18.35
C MET A 44 -15.57 -15.19 -18.18
N ALA A 45 -16.62 -15.89 -17.77
CA ALA A 45 -17.92 -15.26 -17.50
C ALA A 45 -17.82 -14.18 -16.39
N LYS A 46 -17.04 -14.45 -15.37
CA LYS A 46 -16.76 -13.47 -14.31
C LYS A 46 -15.95 -12.28 -14.82
N LEU A 47 -14.96 -12.53 -15.67
CA LEU A 47 -14.15 -11.46 -16.28
C LEU A 47 -15.00 -10.57 -17.18
N TYR A 48 -15.89 -11.14 -17.96
CA TYR A 48 -16.84 -10.36 -18.78
C TYR A 48 -17.70 -9.44 -17.93
N ARG A 49 -18.19 -9.93 -16.80
CA ARG A 49 -18.98 -9.12 -15.86
C ARG A 49 -18.14 -8.01 -15.21
N MET A 50 -16.92 -8.31 -14.83
CA MET A 50 -15.99 -7.32 -14.28
C MET A 50 -15.71 -6.19 -15.25
N ALA A 51 -15.46 -6.52 -16.51
CA ALA A 51 -15.25 -5.57 -17.58
C ALA A 51 -16.56 -4.95 -18.11
N ARG A 52 -17.70 -5.45 -17.67
CA ARG A 52 -19.03 -5.05 -18.18
C ARG A 52 -19.16 -5.27 -19.68
N ALA A 53 -18.64 -6.38 -20.17
CA ALA A 53 -18.73 -6.78 -21.56
C ALA A 53 -20.05 -7.50 -21.80
N THR A 54 -20.93 -6.89 -22.60
CA THR A 54 -22.27 -7.38 -22.86
C THR A 54 -22.47 -7.84 -24.30
N SER A 55 -21.75 -7.27 -25.25
CA SER A 55 -21.81 -7.65 -26.66
C SER A 55 -20.72 -8.66 -27.02
N LYS A 56 -20.89 -9.32 -28.17
CA LYS A 56 -19.90 -10.24 -28.71
C LYS A 56 -18.54 -9.54 -28.97
N ALA A 57 -18.58 -8.32 -29.49
CA ALA A 57 -17.40 -7.53 -29.75
C ALA A 57 -16.67 -7.14 -28.45
N GLU A 58 -17.41 -6.78 -27.41
CA GLU A 58 -16.85 -6.45 -26.09
C GLU A 58 -16.22 -7.66 -25.44
N ARG A 59 -16.85 -8.83 -25.51
CA ARG A 59 -16.29 -10.09 -24.98
C ARG A 59 -15.02 -10.48 -25.73
N ALA A 60 -15.00 -10.33 -27.05
CA ALA A 60 -13.81 -10.56 -27.86
C ALA A 60 -12.66 -9.63 -27.46
N ALA A 61 -12.96 -8.36 -27.13
CA ALA A 61 -11.96 -7.44 -26.61
C ALA A 61 -11.37 -7.89 -25.27
N VAL A 62 -12.20 -8.39 -24.36
CA VAL A 62 -11.74 -8.98 -23.09
C VAL A 62 -10.85 -10.19 -23.34
N ASP A 63 -11.24 -11.09 -24.23
CA ASP A 63 -10.44 -12.27 -24.57
C ASP A 63 -9.05 -11.88 -25.10
N THR A 64 -8.98 -10.89 -25.98
CA THR A 64 -7.73 -10.37 -26.54
C THR A 64 -6.84 -9.79 -25.46
N VAL A 65 -7.38 -8.95 -24.61
CA VAL A 65 -6.65 -8.26 -23.53
C VAL A 65 -6.13 -9.27 -22.51
N VAL A 66 -6.95 -10.22 -22.10
CA VAL A 66 -6.53 -11.26 -21.16
C VAL A 66 -5.38 -12.09 -21.73
N GLY A 67 -5.45 -12.44 -23.01
CA GLY A 67 -4.39 -13.21 -23.68
C GLY A 67 -3.09 -12.43 -23.83
N GLU A 68 -3.14 -11.14 -24.06
CA GLU A 68 -1.94 -10.30 -24.28
C GLU A 68 -1.29 -9.78 -23.00
N PHE A 69 -2.08 -9.39 -22.01
CA PHE A 69 -1.56 -8.65 -20.85
C PHE A 69 -1.58 -9.44 -19.55
N PHE A 70 -2.30 -10.54 -19.49
CA PHE A 70 -2.41 -11.34 -18.27
C PHE A 70 -1.83 -12.74 -18.50
N VAL A 71 -1.32 -13.32 -17.43
CA VAL A 71 -0.76 -14.68 -17.44
C VAL A 71 -1.63 -15.57 -16.58
N ARG A 72 -2.02 -16.72 -17.13
CA ARG A 72 -2.77 -17.72 -16.38
C ARG A 72 -1.86 -18.38 -15.34
N ALA A 73 -2.28 -18.33 -14.08
CA ALA A 73 -1.62 -18.97 -12.95
C ALA A 73 -2.61 -19.86 -12.20
N GLU A 74 -2.15 -20.60 -11.20
CA GLU A 74 -3.01 -21.50 -10.42
C GLU A 74 -4.12 -20.75 -9.68
N ASP A 75 -3.83 -19.57 -9.16
CA ASP A 75 -4.75 -18.76 -8.38
C ASP A 75 -5.59 -17.79 -9.23
N GLY A 76 -5.35 -17.70 -10.51
CA GLY A 76 -6.08 -16.83 -11.41
C GLY A 76 -5.20 -16.20 -12.48
N TYR A 77 -5.73 -15.19 -13.16
CA TYR A 77 -4.96 -14.41 -14.12
C TYR A 77 -4.14 -13.36 -13.39
N ARG A 78 -2.83 -13.37 -13.61
CA ARG A 78 -1.87 -12.46 -13.04
C ARG A 78 -1.36 -11.44 -14.05
N GLN A 79 -1.06 -10.25 -13.57
CA GLN A 79 -0.43 -9.20 -14.36
C GLN A 79 0.89 -8.81 -13.68
N LYS A 80 2.00 -9.12 -14.32
CA LYS A 80 3.34 -9.01 -13.73
C LYS A 80 3.70 -7.60 -13.29
N ARG A 81 3.33 -6.61 -14.09
CA ARG A 81 3.63 -5.22 -13.78
C ARG A 81 2.83 -4.75 -12.57
N ALA A 82 1.54 -5.07 -12.52
CA ALA A 82 0.69 -4.75 -11.39
C ALA A 82 1.19 -5.42 -10.11
N ASP A 83 1.61 -6.68 -10.18
CA ASP A 83 2.20 -7.39 -9.05
C ASP A 83 3.46 -6.68 -8.52
N ARG A 84 4.35 -6.24 -9.41
CA ARG A 84 5.54 -5.49 -9.02
C ARG A 84 5.20 -4.15 -8.38
N GLU A 85 4.22 -3.44 -8.91
CA GLU A 85 3.79 -2.16 -8.36
C GLU A 85 3.12 -2.32 -6.99
N LEU A 86 2.29 -3.35 -6.82
CA LEU A 86 1.69 -3.69 -5.53
C LEU A 86 2.76 -4.06 -4.49
N ASP A 87 3.73 -4.87 -4.86
CA ASP A 87 4.86 -5.21 -4.00
C ASP A 87 5.64 -3.96 -3.56
N ALA A 88 5.91 -3.06 -4.50
CA ALA A 88 6.60 -1.81 -4.19
C ALA A 88 5.81 -0.91 -3.24
N ILE A 89 4.48 -0.87 -3.40
CA ILE A 89 3.58 -0.13 -2.52
C ILE A 89 3.60 -0.73 -1.11
N TYR A 90 3.49 -2.05 -0.99
CA TYR A 90 3.55 -2.75 0.30
C TYR A 90 4.89 -2.56 1.00
N LYS A 91 5.99 -2.69 0.30
CA LYS A 91 7.34 -2.47 0.86
C LYS A 91 7.52 -1.04 1.37
N ARG A 92 7.04 -0.04 0.63
CA ARG A 92 7.07 1.36 1.08
C ARG A 92 6.21 1.59 2.31
N SER A 93 5.02 1.01 2.34
CA SER A 93 4.12 1.09 3.49
C SER A 93 4.74 0.45 4.73
N ASP A 94 5.33 -0.72 4.61
CA ASP A 94 6.00 -1.42 5.70
C ASP A 94 7.21 -0.64 6.21
N SER A 95 8.05 -0.12 5.31
CA SER A 95 9.17 0.74 5.67
C SER A 95 8.72 2.01 6.38
N ALA A 96 7.63 2.63 5.93
CA ALA A 96 7.07 3.80 6.57
C ALA A 96 6.53 3.48 7.97
N ARG A 97 5.87 2.34 8.14
CA ARG A 97 5.40 1.86 9.45
C ARG A 97 6.55 1.58 10.41
N GLU A 98 7.60 0.91 9.95
CA GLU A 98 8.80 0.65 10.75
C GLU A 98 9.48 1.93 11.17
N SER A 99 9.65 2.88 10.25
CA SER A 99 10.26 4.19 10.55
C SER A 99 9.41 4.98 11.52
N ALA A 100 8.09 4.98 11.38
CA ALA A 100 7.18 5.62 12.29
C ALA A 100 7.23 4.98 13.70
N SER A 101 7.23 3.64 13.77
CA SER A 101 7.37 2.90 15.02
C SER A 101 8.67 3.20 15.74
N ARG A 102 9.79 3.24 15.01
CA ARG A 102 11.10 3.59 15.57
C ARG A 102 11.11 5.01 16.13
N ARG A 103 10.60 5.98 15.37
CA ARG A 103 10.52 7.37 15.83
C ARG A 103 9.66 7.52 17.07
N TRP A 104 8.54 6.81 17.12
CA TRP A 104 7.64 6.83 18.27
C TRP A 104 8.31 6.21 19.50
N ALA A 105 8.98 5.08 19.36
CA ALA A 105 9.73 4.43 20.43
C ALA A 105 10.85 5.31 20.96
N GLU A 106 11.59 5.99 20.10
CA GLU A 106 12.62 6.95 20.48
C GLU A 106 12.05 8.13 21.26
N ARG A 107 10.93 8.71 20.80
CA ARG A 107 10.24 9.77 21.52
C ARG A 107 9.80 9.33 22.91
N ASN A 108 9.23 8.15 23.03
CA ASN A 108 8.80 7.59 24.31
C ASN A 108 9.98 7.33 25.23
N ALA A 109 11.07 6.77 24.74
CA ALA A 109 12.28 6.56 25.53
C ALA A 109 12.85 7.89 26.04
N ASN A 110 12.92 8.92 25.19
CA ASN A 110 13.38 10.24 25.57
C ASN A 110 12.43 10.91 26.59
N ALA A 111 11.13 10.80 26.40
CA ALA A 111 10.14 11.35 27.33
C ALA A 111 10.24 10.69 28.69
N MET A 112 10.37 9.37 28.76
CA MET A 112 10.57 8.63 30.02
C MET A 112 11.88 9.02 30.70
N ARG A 113 12.97 9.16 29.96
CA ARG A 113 14.26 9.57 30.50
C ARG A 113 14.19 10.96 31.10
N THR A 114 13.64 11.94 30.37
CA THR A 114 13.46 13.31 30.84
C THR A 114 12.58 13.36 32.08
N HIS A 115 11.53 12.59 32.15
CA HIS A 115 10.65 12.50 33.30
C HIS A 115 11.38 11.95 34.54
N SER A 116 12.14 10.88 34.38
CA SER A 116 12.96 10.30 35.44
C SER A 116 14.02 11.29 35.97
N GLU A 117 14.67 12.02 35.07
CA GLU A 117 15.64 13.08 35.45
C GLU A 117 14.98 14.19 36.24
N ARG A 118 13.78 14.62 35.87
CA ARG A 118 13.03 15.65 36.61
C ARG A 118 12.67 15.19 38.02
N ILE A 119 12.22 13.94 38.17
CA ILE A 119 11.90 13.37 39.47
C ILE A 119 13.17 13.29 40.36
N ALA A 120 14.27 12.80 39.82
CA ALA A 120 15.54 12.69 40.54
C ALA A 120 16.02 14.08 40.99
N ASN A 121 15.96 15.10 40.16
CA ASN A 121 16.33 16.44 40.52
C ASN A 121 15.39 17.06 41.58
N GLY A 122 14.09 16.81 41.50
CA GLY A 122 13.12 17.25 42.49
C GLY A 122 13.39 16.62 43.86
N MET A 123 13.69 15.35 43.92
CA MET A 123 14.06 14.64 45.15
C MET A 123 15.35 15.19 45.77
N ARG A 124 16.38 15.44 44.99
CA ARG A 124 17.66 16.02 45.46
C ARG A 124 17.46 17.41 46.05
N ASN A 125 16.69 18.24 45.40
CA ASN A 125 16.40 19.58 45.91
C ASN A 125 15.57 19.55 47.21
N GLY A 126 14.61 18.63 47.32
CA GLY A 126 13.82 18.43 48.54
C GLY A 126 14.68 17.99 49.72
N MET A 127 15.60 17.07 49.52
CA MET A 127 16.54 16.60 50.54
C MET A 127 17.50 17.71 50.98
N ARG A 128 18.00 18.50 50.04
CA ARG A 128 18.90 19.65 50.35
C ARG A 128 18.21 20.69 51.22
N ASN A 129 16.99 21.05 50.88
CA ASN A 129 16.20 22.00 51.68
C ASN A 129 15.89 21.45 53.09
N GLY A 130 15.56 20.16 53.19
CA GLY A 130 15.35 19.51 54.47
C GLY A 130 16.60 19.54 55.38
N CYS A 131 17.78 19.29 54.81
CA CYS A 131 19.02 19.36 55.55
C CYS A 131 19.36 20.78 56.03
N GLU A 132 19.07 21.81 55.23
CA GLU A 132 19.27 23.22 55.62
C GLU A 132 18.37 23.63 56.78
N VAL A 133 17.11 23.21 56.80
CA VAL A 133 16.19 23.48 57.88
C VAL A 133 16.63 22.81 59.19
N ASP A 134 17.07 21.57 59.14
CA ASP A 134 17.60 20.84 60.29
C ASP A 134 18.89 21.44 60.84
N ALA A 135 19.72 22.07 60.00
CA ALA A 135 20.96 22.74 60.41
C ALA A 135 20.72 24.05 61.14
N GLU A 136 19.62 24.75 60.92
CA GLU A 136 19.24 26.00 61.59
C GLU A 136 18.53 25.76 62.94
N SER A 137 18.03 24.57 63.17
CA SER A 137 17.37 24.22 64.40
C SER A 137 18.32 23.60 65.42
#